data_e70eaff21b511c0c2058dfc13ed7bd5b
#
_entry.id   e70eaff21b511c0c2058dfc13ed7bd5b
#
_cell.length_a   1.000
_cell.length_b   1.000
_cell.length_c   1.000
_cell.angle_alpha   90.00
_cell.angle_beta   90.00
_cell.angle_gamma   90.00
#
_symmetry.space_group_name_H-M   'P 1'
#
loop_
_entity.id
_entity.type
_entity.pdbx_description
1 polymer ?
#
loop_
_entity_poly.entity_id
_entity_poly.type
_entity_poly.pdbx_seq_one_letter_code
_entity_poly.pdbx_strand_id
1 'polypeptide(L)'
;MENFIKKKDINIVFFTNDRFSELNKKIRDQSNILGADHFLFIDTDKECDLIQKLNIKSVPLFYIYKDGKLIEEIFGTYSNICDIIRLHF
;
A
#
# COMPACT_ATOMS: atom_id res chain seq x y z
N MET A 1 -7.47 6.39 -7.79
CA MET A 1 -7.41 5.29 -6.81
C MET A 1 -8.63 4.37 -6.87
N GLU A 2 -9.81 4.92 -7.06
CA GLU A 2 -11.04 4.11 -7.10
C GLU A 2 -11.00 2.99 -8.15
N ASN A 3 -10.48 3.29 -9.34
CA ASN A 3 -10.36 2.27 -10.39
C ASN A 3 -9.37 1.19 -10.02
N PHE A 4 -8.29 1.56 -9.32
CA PHE A 4 -7.26 0.62 -8.91
C PHE A 4 -7.80 -0.40 -7.90
N ILE A 5 -8.54 0.04 -6.88
CA ILE A 5 -8.98 -0.84 -5.78
C ILE A 5 -9.98 -1.90 -6.24
N LYS A 6 -10.55 -1.74 -7.42
CA LYS A 6 -11.52 -2.68 -8.01
C LYS A 6 -10.93 -3.54 -9.10
N LYS A 7 -9.67 -3.33 -9.46
CA LYS A 7 -9.02 -3.95 -10.62
C LYS A 7 -8.77 -5.45 -10.43
N LYS A 8 -8.40 -5.83 -9.23
CA LYS A 8 -8.07 -7.21 -8.84
C LYS A 8 -8.85 -7.60 -7.60
N ASP A 9 -8.86 -8.90 -7.28
CA ASP A 9 -9.46 -9.39 -6.03
C ASP A 9 -8.80 -8.75 -4.83
N ILE A 10 -7.45 -8.75 -4.81
CA ILE A 10 -6.66 -8.14 -3.76
C ILE A 10 -5.89 -6.96 -4.36
N ASN A 11 -6.03 -5.81 -3.73
CA ASN A 11 -5.30 -4.61 -4.11
C ASN A 11 -4.71 -3.97 -2.86
N ILE A 12 -3.45 -3.57 -2.95
CA ILE A 12 -2.74 -2.97 -1.84
C ILE A 12 -2.31 -1.56 -2.23
N VAL A 13 -2.69 -0.58 -1.41
CA VAL A 13 -2.27 0.80 -1.58
C VAL A 13 -1.26 1.10 -0.48
N PHE A 14 -0.05 1.45 -0.87
CA PHE A 14 1.04 1.74 0.06
C PHE A 14 1.36 3.23 0.03
N PHE A 15 1.05 3.90 1.14
CA PHE A 15 1.34 5.31 1.33
C PHE A 15 2.69 5.45 2.00
N THR A 16 3.63 6.11 1.34
CA THR A 16 5.02 6.20 1.81
C THR A 16 5.69 7.48 1.31
N ASN A 17 6.94 7.66 1.65
CA ASN A 17 7.79 8.72 1.11
C ASN A 17 9.26 8.26 1.08
N ASP A 18 10.16 9.14 0.63
CA ASP A 18 11.56 8.77 0.42
C ASP A 18 12.31 8.45 1.71
N ARG A 19 11.79 8.82 2.88
CA ARG A 19 12.42 8.51 4.16
C ARG A 19 12.41 7.03 4.49
N PHE A 20 11.52 6.27 3.85
CA PHE A 20 11.38 4.83 4.09
C PHE A 20 11.96 4.01 2.93
N SER A 21 13.15 4.40 2.46
CA SER A 21 13.76 3.81 1.27
C SER A 21 13.96 2.29 1.38
N GLU A 22 14.38 1.79 2.54
CA GLU A 22 14.56 0.36 2.74
C GLU A 22 13.24 -0.40 2.68
N LEU A 23 12.22 0.13 3.37
CA LEU A 23 10.88 -0.46 3.34
C LEU A 23 10.31 -0.40 1.92
N ASN A 24 10.46 0.74 1.25
CA ASN A 24 9.96 0.92 -0.11
C ASN A 24 10.55 -0.12 -1.06
N LYS A 25 11.86 -0.37 -0.96
CA LYS A 25 12.51 -1.39 -1.77
C LYS A 25 11.97 -2.78 -1.45
N LYS A 26 11.82 -3.09 -0.18
CA LYS A 26 11.33 -4.39 0.28
C LYS A 26 9.92 -4.67 -0.25
N ILE A 27 9.04 -3.67 -0.19
CA ILE A 27 7.67 -3.82 -0.68
C ILE A 27 7.65 -3.89 -2.21
N ARG A 28 8.50 -3.14 -2.89
CA ARG A 28 8.60 -3.21 -4.35
C ARG A 28 9.07 -4.59 -4.80
N ASP A 29 10.07 -5.15 -4.13
CA ASP A 29 10.53 -6.51 -4.43
C ASP A 29 9.41 -7.52 -4.23
N GLN A 30 8.64 -7.37 -3.14
CA GLN A 30 7.52 -8.23 -2.86
C GLN A 30 6.42 -8.07 -3.91
N SER A 31 6.17 -6.85 -4.38
CA SER A 31 5.18 -6.60 -5.42
C SER A 31 5.57 -7.28 -6.74
N ASN A 32 6.85 -7.34 -7.05
CA ASN A 32 7.31 -8.03 -8.26
C ASN A 32 7.10 -9.54 -8.17
N ILE A 33 7.16 -10.10 -6.96
CA ILE A 33 6.92 -11.53 -6.74
C ILE A 33 5.43 -11.86 -6.79
N LEU A 34 4.60 -11.05 -6.14
CA LEU A 34 3.16 -11.31 -6.00
C LEU A 34 2.32 -10.80 -7.16
N GLY A 35 2.87 -9.90 -7.95
CA GLY A 35 2.18 -9.26 -9.07
C GLY A 35 2.08 -7.76 -8.87
N ALA A 36 2.84 -7.01 -9.65
CA ALA A 36 2.91 -5.54 -9.53
C ALA A 36 1.54 -4.88 -9.74
N ASP A 37 0.64 -5.53 -10.48
CA ASP A 37 -0.70 -5.01 -10.75
C ASP A 37 -1.57 -4.92 -9.49
N HIS A 38 -1.22 -5.65 -8.44
CA HIS A 38 -1.94 -5.64 -7.17
C HIS A 38 -1.53 -4.49 -6.25
N PHE A 39 -0.48 -3.73 -6.61
CA PHE A 39 0.12 -2.74 -5.74
C PHE A 39 0.07 -1.34 -6.35
N LEU A 40 -0.29 -0.36 -5.54
CA LEU A 40 -0.22 1.06 -5.89
C LEU A 40 0.63 1.77 -4.84
N PHE A 41 1.72 2.39 -5.28
CA PHE A 41 2.61 3.16 -4.40
C PHE A 41 2.23 4.63 -4.51
N ILE A 42 1.92 5.26 -3.38
CA ILE A 42 1.55 6.67 -3.32
C ILE A 42 2.59 7.41 -2.49
N ASP A 43 3.27 8.36 -3.13
CA ASP A 43 4.22 9.23 -2.47
C ASP A 43 3.45 10.38 -1.82
N THR A 44 3.44 10.39 -0.49
CA THR A 44 2.64 11.37 0.26
C THR A 44 3.16 12.80 0.13
N ASP A 45 4.40 12.97 -0.27
CA ASP A 45 4.98 14.29 -0.50
C ASP A 45 4.58 14.87 -1.87
N LYS A 46 4.18 14.00 -2.80
CA LYS A 46 3.79 14.40 -4.17
C LYS A 46 2.28 14.44 -4.37
N GLU A 47 1.54 13.61 -3.64
CA GLU A 47 0.08 13.45 -3.81
C GLU A 47 -0.68 14.15 -2.68
N CYS A 48 -0.37 15.43 -2.45
CA CYS A 48 -0.92 16.18 -1.31
C CYS A 48 -2.45 16.24 -1.30
N ASP A 49 -3.06 16.43 -2.46
CA ASP A 49 -4.53 16.53 -2.56
C ASP A 49 -5.20 15.21 -2.18
N LEU A 50 -4.66 14.09 -2.68
CA LEU A 50 -5.18 12.77 -2.35
C LEU A 50 -5.03 12.46 -0.87
N ILE A 51 -3.89 12.84 -0.29
CA ILE A 51 -3.60 12.61 1.12
C ILE A 51 -4.57 13.39 2.01
N GLN A 52 -4.88 14.62 1.65
CA GLN A 52 -5.87 15.43 2.37
C GLN A 52 -7.27 14.84 2.23
N LYS A 53 -7.64 14.43 1.02
CA LYS A 53 -8.95 13.85 0.74
C LYS A 53 -9.19 12.56 1.53
N LEU A 54 -8.16 11.72 1.65
CA LEU A 54 -8.23 10.46 2.38
C LEU A 54 -7.97 10.62 3.88
N ASN A 55 -7.61 11.83 4.30
CA ASN A 55 -7.31 12.13 5.71
C ASN A 55 -6.16 11.28 6.25
N ILE A 56 -5.13 11.05 5.44
CA ILE A 56 -3.95 10.30 5.83
C ILE A 56 -3.07 11.21 6.70
N LYS A 57 -2.80 10.80 7.93
CA LYS A 57 -2.04 11.62 8.89
C LYS A 57 -0.64 11.13 9.14
N SER A 58 -0.36 9.87 8.86
CA SER A 58 0.94 9.27 9.16
C SER A 58 1.29 8.21 8.13
N VAL A 59 2.59 8.06 7.88
CA VAL A 59 3.14 7.04 6.98
C VAL A 59 4.29 6.32 7.68
N PRO A 60 4.65 5.12 7.28
CA PRO A 60 4.06 4.32 6.20
C PRO A 60 2.71 3.72 6.58
N LEU A 61 1.83 3.59 5.59
CA LEU A 61 0.49 3.09 5.80
C LEU A 61 0.10 2.20 4.62
N PHE A 62 -0.44 1.01 4.94
CA PHE A 62 -0.93 0.07 3.94
C PHE A 62 -2.44 -0.07 4.07
N TYR A 63 -3.13 0.10 2.96
CA TYR A 63 -4.54 -0.23 2.84
C TYR A 63 -4.66 -1.50 2.00
N ILE A 64 -5.34 -2.50 2.53
CA ILE A 64 -5.60 -3.74 1.81
C ILE A 64 -7.07 -3.80 1.46
N TYR A 65 -7.34 -3.91 0.16
CA TYR A 65 -8.70 -3.99 -0.39
C TYR A 65 -8.95 -5.39 -0.93
N LYS A 66 -10.12 -5.91 -0.64
CA LYS A 66 -10.61 -7.16 -1.23
C LYS A 66 -11.94 -6.89 -1.89
N ASP A 67 -12.03 -7.20 -3.19
CA ASP A 67 -13.24 -6.98 -3.99
C ASP A 67 -13.75 -5.53 -3.89
N GLY A 68 -12.83 -4.58 -3.87
CA GLY A 68 -13.11 -3.16 -3.81
C GLY A 68 -13.41 -2.61 -2.42
N LYS A 69 -13.33 -3.45 -1.39
CA LYS A 69 -13.61 -3.04 0.00
C LYS A 69 -12.34 -3.01 0.83
N LEU A 70 -12.16 -1.97 1.63
CA LEU A 70 -11.04 -1.88 2.56
C LEU A 70 -11.26 -2.89 3.69
N ILE A 71 -10.38 -3.88 3.77
CA ILE A 71 -10.48 -4.94 4.79
C ILE A 71 -9.44 -4.80 5.89
N GLU A 72 -8.35 -4.08 5.65
CA GLU A 72 -7.29 -3.94 6.64
C GLU A 72 -6.49 -2.67 6.42
N GLU A 73 -6.10 -2.03 7.52
CA GLU A 73 -5.19 -0.91 7.54
C GLU A 73 -4.00 -1.29 8.41
N ILE A 74 -2.79 -1.19 7.86
CA ILE A 74 -1.56 -1.51 8.60
C ILE A 74 -0.69 -0.28 8.64
N PHE A 75 -0.43 0.22 9.85
CA PHE A 75 0.35 1.41 10.06
C PHE A 75 1.70 1.06 10.69
N GLY A 76 2.77 1.66 10.17
CA GLY A 76 4.09 1.54 10.76
C GLY A 76 4.99 0.56 10.04
N THR A 77 6.23 0.43 10.55
CA THR A 77 7.26 -0.41 9.97
C THR A 77 7.37 -1.71 10.77
N TYR A 78 6.63 -2.72 10.34
CA TYR A 78 6.70 -4.04 10.97
C TYR A 78 7.69 -4.92 10.22
N SER A 79 8.53 -5.65 10.95
CA SER A 79 9.51 -6.56 10.35
C SER A 79 8.84 -7.69 9.55
N ASN A 80 7.60 -8.03 9.90
CA ASN A 80 6.84 -9.10 9.26
C ASN A 80 5.81 -8.61 8.25
N ILE A 81 5.95 -7.37 7.77
CA ILE A 81 4.95 -6.78 6.85
C ILE A 81 4.78 -7.61 5.58
N CYS A 82 5.86 -8.15 5.03
CA CYS A 82 5.77 -8.97 3.83
C CYS A 82 4.99 -10.26 4.07
N ASP A 83 5.13 -10.85 5.25
CA ASP A 83 4.37 -12.04 5.64
C ASP A 83 2.88 -11.72 5.76
N ILE A 84 2.56 -10.59 6.35
CA ILE A 84 1.16 -10.14 6.49
C ILE A 84 0.54 -9.93 5.11
N ILE A 85 1.26 -9.28 4.21
CA ILE A 85 0.79 -9.04 2.84
C ILE A 85 0.55 -10.37 2.12
N ARG A 86 1.49 -11.31 2.22
CA ARG A 86 1.38 -12.61 1.55
C ARG A 86 0.20 -13.45 2.01
N LEU A 87 -0.26 -13.25 3.25
CA LEU A 87 -1.43 -13.96 3.75
C LEU A 87 -2.70 -13.65 2.97
N HIS A 88 -2.74 -12.52 2.26
CA HIS A 88 -3.90 -12.11 1.47
C HIS A 88 -3.85 -12.63 0.03
N PHE A 89 -2.75 -13.24 -0.35
CA PHE A 89 -2.56 -13.83 -1.68
C PHE A 89 -2.54 -15.34 -1.61
#